data_53582e707504a6de9e3a5f8f8fed904d
#
_entry.id   53582e707504a6de9e3a5f8f8fed904d
#
_cell.length_a   1.000
_cell.length_b   1.000
_cell.length_c   1.000
_cell.angle_alpha   90.00
_cell.angle_beta   90.00
_cell.angle_gamma   90.00
#
_symmetry.space_group_name_H-M   'P 1'
#
loop_
_entity.id
_entity.type
_entity.pdbx_description
1 polymer ?
#
loop_
_entity_poly.entity_id
_entity_poly.type
_entity_poly.pdbx_seq_one_letter_code
_entity_poly.pdbx_strand_id
1 'polypeptide(L)'
;MQFNDALDLCGKADNVYETVDTLVTKQKPDLIVITGDLVWAKFTKFSVIKAINKIDSYGIPWAPINGNHDGEGNVDLAWIANKYEEAENCLFKQGPDNIGGIGNYIINIRENDKIVQSLIMMDTHASRYYDKDDENMHYDFIFDSQIEWYKWAINGINEYNNSKTDSMIFMHIPIPEFKTAYDLWQQEGGAEGENFGIKGEEECPSYIIQVCSMQSRSLTVQNMYLPVMTI
;
A
#
# COMPACT_ATOMS: atom_id res chain seq x y z
N MET A 1 10.04 -0.25 -2.23
CA MET A 1 11.26 0.35 -2.86
C MET A 1 11.17 1.85 -2.67
N GLN A 2 12.15 2.47 -2.02
CA GLN A 2 12.17 3.91 -1.77
C GLN A 2 13.12 4.62 -2.75
N PHE A 3 12.67 5.73 -3.30
CA PHE A 3 13.52 6.57 -4.15
C PHE A 3 14.24 7.61 -3.30
N ASN A 4 15.49 7.34 -2.96
CA ASN A 4 16.35 8.24 -2.19
C ASN A 4 17.26 9.03 -3.13
N ASP A 5 16.80 10.20 -3.56
CA ASP A 5 17.42 10.93 -4.66
C ASP A 5 18.10 12.24 -4.26
N ALA A 6 18.01 12.63 -3.00
CA ALA A 6 18.60 13.89 -2.58
C ALA A 6 20.11 13.80 -2.41
N LEU A 7 20.86 14.28 -3.37
CA LEU A 7 22.31 14.33 -3.32
C LEU A 7 22.94 12.96 -3.04
N ASP A 8 22.48 11.94 -3.74
CA ASP A 8 23.14 10.65 -3.70
C ASP A 8 24.48 10.72 -4.44
N LEU A 9 25.46 11.25 -3.73
CA LEU A 9 26.87 11.25 -4.16
C LEU A 9 27.43 9.82 -4.35
N CYS A 10 26.63 8.80 -4.01
CA CYS A 10 27.02 7.39 -4.05
C CYS A 10 26.31 6.57 -5.14
N GLY A 11 25.42 7.16 -5.94
CA GLY A 11 24.74 6.46 -7.07
C GLY A 11 23.69 5.43 -6.65
N LYS A 12 23.20 5.43 -5.40
CA LYS A 12 22.22 4.45 -4.93
C LYS A 12 20.83 4.65 -5.53
N ALA A 13 20.44 5.90 -5.78
CA ALA A 13 19.17 6.19 -6.44
C ALA A 13 19.15 5.69 -7.89
N ASP A 14 20.26 5.80 -8.61
CA ASP A 14 20.37 5.30 -9.98
C ASP A 14 20.14 3.79 -10.05
N ASN A 15 20.62 3.02 -9.06
CA ASN A 15 20.38 1.58 -8.96
C ASN A 15 18.87 1.25 -8.78
N VAL A 16 18.12 2.08 -8.04
CA VAL A 16 16.67 1.91 -7.87
C VAL A 16 15.96 2.13 -9.19
N TYR A 17 16.27 3.22 -9.90
CA TYR A 17 15.69 3.50 -11.21
C TYR A 17 16.00 2.41 -12.24
N GLU A 18 17.25 1.93 -12.30
CA GLU A 18 17.65 0.82 -13.17
C GLU A 18 16.92 -0.49 -12.83
N THR A 19 16.70 -0.73 -11.54
CA THR A 19 15.95 -1.91 -11.09
C THR A 19 14.49 -1.82 -11.55
N VAL A 20 13.84 -0.67 -11.37
CA VAL A 20 12.46 -0.45 -11.85
C VAL A 20 12.38 -0.57 -13.37
N ASP A 21 13.32 0.04 -14.12
CA ASP A 21 13.40 -0.11 -15.58
C ASP A 21 13.50 -1.58 -16.00
N THR A 22 14.34 -2.33 -15.30
CA THR A 22 14.53 -3.76 -15.56
C THR A 22 13.25 -4.56 -15.29
N LEU A 23 12.57 -4.30 -14.16
CA LEU A 23 11.34 -4.96 -13.79
C LEU A 23 10.24 -4.67 -14.81
N VAL A 24 10.01 -3.39 -15.11
CA VAL A 24 8.99 -2.98 -16.08
C VAL A 24 9.25 -3.59 -17.47
N THR A 25 10.51 -3.54 -17.92
CA THR A 25 10.89 -4.08 -19.24
C THR A 25 10.71 -5.60 -19.33
N LYS A 26 11.08 -6.32 -18.27
CA LYS A 26 11.00 -7.79 -18.24
C LYS A 26 9.58 -8.31 -17.98
N GLN A 27 8.86 -7.70 -17.04
CA GLN A 27 7.56 -8.19 -16.60
C GLN A 27 6.41 -7.66 -17.47
N LYS A 28 6.59 -6.48 -18.09
CA LYS A 28 5.57 -5.80 -18.92
C LYS A 28 4.22 -5.75 -18.18
N PRO A 29 4.17 -5.16 -16.98
CA PRO A 29 2.95 -5.15 -16.19
C PRO A 29 1.87 -4.27 -16.83
N ASP A 30 0.60 -4.63 -16.61
CA ASP A 30 -0.56 -3.83 -17.01
C ASP A 30 -0.92 -2.78 -15.94
N LEU A 31 -0.41 -2.94 -14.70
CA LEU A 31 -0.58 -2.03 -13.58
C LEU A 31 0.66 -2.09 -12.68
N ILE A 32 1.09 -0.93 -12.19
CA ILE A 32 2.13 -0.80 -11.18
C ILE A 32 1.48 -0.36 -9.87
N VAL A 33 1.69 -1.09 -8.78
CA VAL A 33 1.25 -0.69 -7.45
C VAL A 33 2.47 -0.33 -6.60
N ILE A 34 2.40 0.83 -5.92
CA ILE A 34 3.45 1.30 -5.02
C ILE A 34 2.88 1.32 -3.62
N THR A 35 3.44 0.49 -2.75
CA THR A 35 2.91 0.23 -1.41
C THR A 35 3.49 1.16 -0.34
N GLY A 36 3.68 2.42 -0.66
CA GLY A 36 4.14 3.44 0.27
C GLY A 36 5.65 3.65 0.29
N ASP A 37 6.06 4.66 1.04
CA ASP A 37 7.45 5.08 1.20
C ASP A 37 8.12 5.34 -0.16
N LEU A 38 7.43 6.09 -1.02
CA LEU A 38 7.93 6.39 -2.36
C LEU A 38 9.29 7.10 -2.29
N VAL A 39 9.43 8.05 -1.37
CA VAL A 39 10.64 8.85 -1.21
C VAL A 39 10.96 9.10 0.26
N TRP A 40 12.18 8.80 0.64
CA TRP A 40 12.77 9.25 1.89
C TRP A 40 14.03 10.05 1.58
N ALA A 41 13.92 11.39 1.58
CA ALA A 41 15.00 12.25 1.13
C ALA A 41 15.00 13.63 1.77
N LYS A 42 16.20 14.24 1.87
CA LYS A 42 16.39 15.59 2.41
C LYS A 42 15.71 16.69 1.57
N PHE A 43 15.65 16.51 0.24
CA PHE A 43 14.98 17.42 -0.71
C PHE A 43 13.70 16.78 -1.24
N THR A 44 12.78 16.51 -0.35
CA THR A 44 11.61 15.66 -0.58
C THR A 44 10.79 16.10 -1.80
N LYS A 45 10.49 17.41 -1.97
CA LYS A 45 9.69 17.88 -3.12
C LYS A 45 10.28 17.51 -4.47
N PHE A 46 11.58 17.72 -4.64
CA PHE A 46 12.27 17.40 -5.89
C PHE A 46 12.26 15.90 -6.15
N SER A 47 12.59 15.12 -5.13
CA SER A 47 12.67 13.67 -5.23
C SER A 47 11.31 13.03 -5.51
N VAL A 48 10.24 13.52 -4.88
CA VAL A 48 8.86 13.08 -5.16
C VAL A 48 8.47 13.36 -6.61
N ILE A 49 8.70 14.57 -7.10
CA ILE A 49 8.39 14.92 -8.50
C ILE A 49 9.20 14.04 -9.47
N LYS A 50 10.48 13.81 -9.18
CA LYS A 50 11.34 12.98 -10.04
C LYS A 50 10.85 11.53 -10.05
N ALA A 51 10.49 10.96 -8.89
CA ALA A 51 9.97 9.61 -8.79
C ALA A 51 8.62 9.46 -9.52
N ILE A 52 7.69 10.39 -9.31
CA ILE A 52 6.40 10.43 -10.02
C ILE A 52 6.62 10.47 -11.52
N ASN A 53 7.42 11.43 -12.01
CA ASN A 53 7.69 11.56 -13.44
C ASN A 53 8.34 10.30 -14.03
N LYS A 54 9.21 9.64 -13.27
CA LYS A 54 9.86 8.40 -13.71
C LYS A 54 8.84 7.28 -13.90
N ILE A 55 7.98 7.07 -12.91
CA ILE A 55 6.97 6.00 -12.97
C ILE A 55 5.94 6.31 -14.06
N ASP A 56 5.47 7.55 -14.12
CA ASP A 56 4.48 7.99 -15.11
C ASP A 56 5.02 7.88 -16.54
N SER A 57 6.33 8.06 -16.74
CA SER A 57 6.99 7.96 -18.05
C SER A 57 6.91 6.59 -18.71
N TYR A 58 6.55 5.54 -17.98
CA TYR A 58 6.33 4.22 -18.57
C TYR A 58 5.04 4.12 -19.37
N GLY A 59 4.10 5.07 -19.20
CA GLY A 59 2.79 5.03 -19.86
C GLY A 59 1.91 3.87 -19.38
N ILE A 60 2.23 3.29 -18.24
CA ILE A 60 1.50 2.18 -17.60
C ILE A 60 0.67 2.77 -16.46
N PRO A 61 -0.62 2.42 -16.31
CA PRO A 61 -1.39 2.80 -15.14
C PRO A 61 -0.66 2.44 -13.84
N TRP A 62 -0.66 3.35 -12.87
CA TRP A 62 -0.02 3.09 -11.61
C TRP A 62 -0.82 3.63 -10.43
N ALA A 63 -0.71 2.97 -9.28
CA ALA A 63 -1.53 3.18 -8.11
C ALA A 63 -0.67 3.22 -6.84
N PRO A 64 -0.37 4.41 -6.28
CA PRO A 64 0.35 4.54 -5.03
C PRO A 64 -0.57 4.51 -3.82
N ILE A 65 -0.06 4.03 -2.70
CA ILE A 65 -0.53 4.36 -1.36
C ILE A 65 0.57 5.14 -0.63
N ASN A 66 0.21 5.84 0.45
CA ASN A 66 1.20 6.53 1.27
C ASN A 66 1.82 5.58 2.30
N GLY A 67 3.11 5.75 2.54
CA GLY A 67 3.83 5.15 3.65
C GLY A 67 4.06 6.14 4.79
N ASN A 68 4.68 5.68 5.86
CA ASN A 68 4.92 6.52 7.04
C ASN A 68 5.96 7.61 6.81
N HIS A 69 6.87 7.44 5.84
CA HIS A 69 7.88 8.44 5.51
C HIS A 69 7.45 9.45 4.44
N ASP A 70 6.38 9.20 3.70
CA ASP A 70 5.98 10.06 2.58
C ASP A 70 5.59 11.48 3.01
N GLY A 71 5.06 11.65 4.22
CA GLY A 71 4.71 12.96 4.80
C GLY A 71 5.81 13.65 5.59
N GLU A 72 7.03 13.13 5.60
CA GLU A 72 8.15 13.69 6.33
C GLU A 72 8.88 14.83 5.59
N GLY A 73 9.65 15.61 6.32
CA GLY A 73 10.47 16.67 5.75
C GLY A 73 9.67 17.97 5.48
N ASN A 74 9.76 18.50 4.26
CA ASN A 74 9.15 19.79 3.88
C ASN A 74 7.93 19.65 2.95
N VAL A 75 7.30 18.51 2.98
CA VAL A 75 6.07 18.18 2.24
C VAL A 75 5.04 17.61 3.20
N ASP A 76 3.78 17.78 2.86
CA ASP A 76 2.66 17.10 3.50
C ASP A 76 2.00 16.10 2.52
N LEU A 77 1.25 15.17 3.05
CA LEU A 77 0.57 14.15 2.24
C LEU A 77 -0.45 14.77 1.27
N ALA A 78 -1.07 15.90 1.63
CA ALA A 78 -2.02 16.56 0.73
C ALA A 78 -1.32 17.13 -0.51
N TRP A 79 -0.11 17.67 -0.35
CA TRP A 79 0.69 18.11 -1.49
C TRP A 79 1.11 16.93 -2.38
N ILE A 80 1.53 15.81 -1.77
CA ILE A 80 1.90 14.58 -2.49
C ILE A 80 0.68 14.04 -3.25
N ALA A 81 -0.47 13.95 -2.59
CA ALA A 81 -1.72 13.50 -3.18
C ALA A 81 -2.10 14.31 -4.42
N ASN A 82 -1.98 15.64 -4.35
CA ASN A 82 -2.20 16.50 -5.50
C ASN A 82 -1.22 16.19 -6.65
N LYS A 83 0.05 15.88 -6.35
CA LYS A 83 1.03 15.50 -7.38
C LYS A 83 0.73 14.15 -8.01
N TYR A 84 0.19 13.21 -7.25
CA TYR A 84 -0.30 11.95 -7.80
C TYR A 84 -1.49 12.18 -8.75
N GLU A 85 -2.44 13.02 -8.35
CA GLU A 85 -3.62 13.31 -9.19
C GLU A 85 -3.31 14.16 -10.45
N GLU A 86 -2.19 14.91 -10.45
CA GLU A 86 -1.70 15.64 -11.62
C GLU A 86 -1.02 14.72 -12.67
N ALA A 87 -0.55 13.52 -12.28
CA ALA A 87 0.15 12.60 -13.15
C ALA A 87 -0.83 11.87 -14.10
N GLU A 88 -0.45 11.74 -15.38
CA GLU A 88 -1.33 11.31 -16.47
C GLU A 88 -1.82 9.86 -16.29
N ASN A 89 -0.93 8.95 -15.86
CA ASN A 89 -1.22 7.52 -15.74
C ASN A 89 -1.50 7.10 -14.30
N CYS A 90 -1.54 8.03 -13.34
CA CYS A 90 -1.78 7.74 -11.94
C CYS A 90 -3.27 7.54 -11.65
N LEU A 91 -3.59 6.43 -11.01
CA LEU A 91 -4.97 6.08 -10.62
C LEU A 91 -5.33 6.54 -9.21
N PHE A 92 -4.43 7.24 -8.54
CA PHE A 92 -4.63 7.72 -7.17
C PHE A 92 -5.90 8.55 -7.02
N LYS A 93 -6.57 8.37 -5.90
CA LYS A 93 -7.65 9.24 -5.42
C LYS A 93 -7.46 9.51 -3.94
N GLN A 94 -7.73 10.74 -3.52
CA GLN A 94 -7.61 11.11 -2.10
C GLN A 94 -8.56 10.30 -1.22
N GLY A 95 -9.69 9.87 -1.77
CA GLY A 95 -10.71 9.13 -1.05
C GLY A 95 -11.72 10.04 -0.34
N PRO A 96 -12.64 9.45 0.45
CA PRO A 96 -13.64 10.21 1.19
C PRO A 96 -13.04 10.97 2.38
N ASP A 97 -13.40 12.23 2.56
CA ASP A 97 -12.85 13.10 3.62
C ASP A 97 -13.19 12.66 5.05
N ASN A 98 -14.18 11.79 5.21
CA ASN A 98 -14.74 11.43 6.52
C ASN A 98 -14.26 10.08 7.07
N ILE A 99 -13.31 9.43 6.41
CA ILE A 99 -12.86 8.09 6.83
C ILE A 99 -11.46 8.04 7.43
N GLY A 100 -10.78 9.16 7.47
CA GLY A 100 -9.39 9.26 7.94
C GLY A 100 -8.38 8.81 6.88
N GLY A 101 -7.19 9.41 6.94
CA GLY A 101 -6.12 9.17 5.96
C GLY A 101 -6.35 9.82 4.60
N ILE A 102 -5.34 9.72 3.73
CA ILE A 102 -5.35 10.25 2.36
C ILE A 102 -4.90 9.14 1.42
N GLY A 103 -5.78 8.73 0.50
CA GLY A 103 -5.47 7.66 -0.44
C GLY A 103 -6.20 6.35 -0.13
N ASN A 104 -7.42 6.46 0.41
CA ASN A 104 -8.32 5.31 0.50
C ASN A 104 -9.19 5.27 -0.75
N TYR A 105 -8.86 4.39 -1.71
CA TYR A 105 -9.57 4.30 -2.98
C TYR A 105 -9.61 2.89 -3.53
N ILE A 106 -10.40 2.67 -4.58
CA ILE A 106 -10.65 1.35 -5.15
C ILE A 106 -10.42 1.40 -6.65
N ILE A 107 -9.71 0.41 -7.15
CA ILE A 107 -9.55 0.14 -8.58
C ILE A 107 -10.30 -1.13 -8.89
N ASN A 108 -11.31 -1.04 -9.75
CA ASN A 108 -12.09 -2.19 -10.18
C ASN A 108 -11.59 -2.71 -11.54
N ILE A 109 -11.15 -3.94 -11.57
CA ILE A 109 -10.82 -4.67 -12.80
C ILE A 109 -12.13 -5.25 -13.33
N ARG A 110 -12.45 -4.91 -14.57
CA ARG A 110 -13.71 -5.30 -15.21
C ARG A 110 -13.47 -6.18 -16.40
N GLU A 111 -14.34 -7.17 -16.54
CA GLU A 111 -14.48 -7.96 -17.74
C GLU A 111 -15.94 -7.88 -18.20
N ASN A 112 -16.16 -7.31 -19.37
CA ASN A 112 -17.48 -6.91 -19.84
C ASN A 112 -18.18 -5.99 -18.81
N ASP A 113 -19.38 -6.37 -18.35
CA ASP A 113 -20.16 -5.57 -17.39
C ASP A 113 -19.95 -6.01 -15.92
N LYS A 114 -19.02 -6.92 -15.64
CA LYS A 114 -18.76 -7.42 -14.30
C LYS A 114 -17.42 -6.89 -13.75
N ILE A 115 -17.39 -6.64 -12.46
CA ILE A 115 -16.15 -6.41 -11.72
C ILE A 115 -15.61 -7.79 -11.35
N VAL A 116 -14.49 -8.19 -11.96
CA VAL A 116 -13.89 -9.50 -11.72
C VAL A 116 -12.94 -9.50 -10.51
N GLN A 117 -12.38 -8.33 -10.19
CA GLN A 117 -11.55 -8.14 -9.02
C GLN A 117 -11.54 -6.66 -8.59
N SER A 118 -11.41 -6.41 -7.29
CA SER A 118 -11.25 -5.06 -6.75
C SER A 118 -9.93 -4.95 -6.00
N LEU A 119 -9.15 -3.92 -6.31
CA LEU A 119 -7.92 -3.56 -5.62
C LEU A 119 -8.24 -2.41 -4.69
N ILE A 120 -8.10 -2.64 -3.40
CA ILE A 120 -8.42 -1.69 -2.34
C ILE A 120 -7.12 -1.06 -1.87
N MET A 121 -6.96 0.22 -2.10
CA MET A 121 -5.83 1.01 -1.61
C MET A 121 -6.23 1.60 -0.26
N MET A 122 -5.46 1.31 0.78
CA MET A 122 -5.79 1.71 2.14
C MET A 122 -4.61 2.42 2.79
N ASP A 123 -4.83 3.65 3.22
CA ASP A 123 -3.85 4.42 3.98
C ASP A 123 -3.79 3.89 5.42
N THR A 124 -2.64 3.43 5.84
CA THR A 124 -2.37 2.95 7.20
C THR A 124 -1.75 4.02 8.09
N HIS A 125 -1.79 5.25 7.63
CA HIS A 125 -1.24 6.42 8.31
C HIS A 125 0.29 6.35 8.51
N ALA A 126 0.82 7.21 9.37
CA ALA A 126 2.25 7.27 9.70
C ALA A 126 2.50 6.71 11.12
N SER A 127 3.14 7.53 11.95
CA SER A 127 3.38 7.21 13.34
C SER A 127 2.79 8.29 14.24
N ARG A 128 2.38 7.92 15.43
CA ARG A 128 1.79 8.82 16.42
C ARG A 128 2.19 8.46 17.84
N TYR A 129 2.02 9.43 18.76
CA TYR A 129 1.99 9.15 20.19
C TYR A 129 0.56 8.74 20.57
N TYR A 130 0.40 7.61 21.26
CA TYR A 130 -0.91 7.15 21.72
C TYR A 130 -1.32 7.78 23.04
N ASP A 131 -0.34 8.13 23.87
CA ASP A 131 -0.53 8.87 25.12
C ASP A 131 0.42 10.06 25.16
N LYS A 132 0.06 11.08 25.92
CA LYS A 132 0.91 12.26 26.20
C LYS A 132 2.20 11.91 26.95
N ASP A 133 2.22 10.76 27.63
CA ASP A 133 3.37 10.27 28.40
C ASP A 133 4.18 9.22 27.62
N ASP A 134 3.81 8.94 26.36
CA ASP A 134 4.61 8.10 25.49
C ASP A 134 5.96 8.76 25.18
N GLU A 135 7.03 8.04 25.44
CA GLU A 135 8.39 8.48 25.11
C GLU A 135 8.74 8.24 23.63
N ASN A 136 8.00 7.33 22.98
CA ASN A 136 8.24 6.91 21.59
C ASN A 136 6.98 7.03 20.74
N MET A 137 7.18 7.33 19.46
CA MET A 137 6.14 7.19 18.45
C MET A 137 5.98 5.72 18.06
N HIS A 138 4.74 5.31 17.83
CA HIS A 138 4.38 3.99 17.34
C HIS A 138 3.65 4.10 16.00
N TYR A 139 3.69 3.06 15.19
CA TYR A 139 2.90 3.03 13.97
C TYR A 139 1.41 3.17 14.26
N ASP A 140 0.73 3.96 13.44
CA ASP A 140 -0.71 4.15 13.52
C ASP A 140 -1.44 2.89 13.00
N PHE A 141 -2.75 2.92 12.96
CA PHE A 141 -3.59 1.78 12.63
C PHE A 141 -4.73 2.18 11.69
N ILE A 142 -5.38 1.19 11.09
CA ILE A 142 -6.58 1.40 10.27
C ILE A 142 -7.75 1.80 11.19
N PHE A 143 -8.38 2.94 10.94
CA PHE A 143 -9.49 3.44 11.74
C PHE A 143 -10.79 2.68 11.47
N ASP A 144 -11.69 2.66 12.46
CA ASP A 144 -13.02 2.04 12.31
C ASP A 144 -13.79 2.60 11.10
N SER A 145 -13.66 3.89 10.83
CA SER A 145 -14.25 4.54 9.67
C SER A 145 -13.76 3.97 8.32
N GLN A 146 -12.47 3.59 8.23
CA GLN A 146 -11.91 2.94 7.06
C GLN A 146 -12.43 1.50 6.92
N ILE A 147 -12.57 0.79 8.04
CA ILE A 147 -13.13 -0.56 8.07
C ILE A 147 -14.59 -0.56 7.61
N GLU A 148 -15.39 0.38 8.09
CA GLU A 148 -16.80 0.52 7.68
C GLU A 148 -16.91 0.94 6.20
N TRP A 149 -16.04 1.82 5.73
CA TRP A 149 -15.94 2.16 4.31
C TRP A 149 -15.60 0.93 3.45
N TYR A 150 -14.62 0.12 3.87
CA TYR A 150 -14.27 -1.11 3.18
C TYR A 150 -15.47 -2.07 3.08
N LYS A 151 -16.17 -2.31 4.20
CA LYS A 151 -17.37 -3.15 4.23
C LYS A 151 -18.46 -2.63 3.30
N TRP A 152 -18.71 -1.32 3.35
CA TRP A 152 -19.68 -0.68 2.47
C TRP A 152 -19.30 -0.86 0.99
N ALA A 153 -18.05 -0.65 0.65
CA ALA A 153 -17.56 -0.77 -0.72
C ALA A 153 -17.69 -2.21 -1.26
N ILE A 154 -17.22 -3.19 -0.49
CA ILE A 154 -17.31 -4.60 -0.89
C ILE A 154 -18.75 -5.06 -1.02
N ASN A 155 -19.63 -4.66 -0.12
CA ASN A 155 -21.06 -4.97 -0.21
C ASN A 155 -21.67 -4.36 -1.48
N GLY A 156 -21.37 -3.11 -1.79
CA GLY A 156 -21.84 -2.45 -3.02
C GLY A 156 -21.33 -3.12 -4.30
N ILE A 157 -20.08 -3.57 -4.33
CA ILE A 157 -19.49 -4.31 -5.45
C ILE A 157 -20.19 -5.68 -5.63
N ASN A 158 -20.40 -6.39 -4.54
CA ASN A 158 -21.10 -7.69 -4.55
C ASN A 158 -22.57 -7.54 -5.01
N GLU A 159 -23.24 -6.49 -4.57
CA GLU A 159 -24.61 -6.17 -5.00
C GLU A 159 -24.64 -5.83 -6.51
N TYR A 160 -23.72 -4.98 -6.98
CA TYR A 160 -23.59 -4.66 -8.40
C TYR A 160 -23.41 -5.90 -9.27
N ASN A 161 -22.55 -6.84 -8.85
CA ASN A 161 -22.30 -8.08 -9.56
C ASN A 161 -23.37 -9.16 -9.35
N ASN A 162 -24.25 -8.98 -8.38
CA ASN A 162 -25.15 -10.04 -7.86
C ASN A 162 -24.39 -11.33 -7.50
N SER A 163 -23.15 -11.20 -7.04
CA SER A 163 -22.26 -12.30 -6.64
C SER A 163 -21.09 -11.77 -5.81
N LYS A 164 -20.42 -12.65 -5.08
CA LYS A 164 -19.16 -12.30 -4.42
C LYS A 164 -18.09 -11.96 -5.44
N THR A 165 -17.34 -10.90 -5.17
CA THR A 165 -16.21 -10.44 -5.96
C THR A 165 -14.94 -10.54 -5.13
N ASP A 166 -13.89 -11.07 -5.71
CA ASP A 166 -12.59 -11.15 -5.05
C ASP A 166 -11.98 -9.73 -4.90
N SER A 167 -11.35 -9.50 -3.77
CA SER A 167 -10.66 -8.24 -3.51
C SER A 167 -9.27 -8.48 -2.96
N MET A 168 -8.36 -7.55 -3.25
CA MET A 168 -7.02 -7.52 -2.73
C MET A 168 -6.80 -6.17 -2.06
N ILE A 169 -6.30 -6.16 -0.83
CA ILE A 169 -6.00 -4.93 -0.09
C ILE A 169 -4.50 -4.66 -0.18
N PHE A 170 -4.15 -3.43 -0.52
CA PHE A 170 -2.80 -2.91 -0.49
C PHE A 170 -2.68 -1.91 0.65
N MET A 171 -1.69 -2.08 1.50
CA MET A 171 -1.39 -1.22 2.65
C MET A 171 0.11 -1.15 2.89
N HIS A 172 0.57 -0.13 3.60
CA HIS A 172 1.99 0.04 3.92
C HIS A 172 2.35 -0.59 5.25
N ILE A 173 1.74 -0.13 6.35
CA ILE A 173 1.95 -0.72 7.68
C ILE A 173 1.11 -1.99 7.78
N PRO A 174 1.72 -3.15 8.08
CA PRO A 174 0.99 -4.40 8.18
C PRO A 174 0.05 -4.41 9.40
N ILE A 175 -1.07 -5.10 9.28
CA ILE A 175 -1.94 -5.37 10.44
C ILE A 175 -1.33 -6.48 11.31
N PRO A 176 -1.60 -6.50 12.63
CA PRO A 176 -1.04 -7.50 13.55
C PRO A 176 -1.34 -8.96 13.18
N GLU A 177 -2.44 -9.18 12.48
CA GLU A 177 -2.86 -10.51 12.03
C GLU A 177 -1.88 -11.15 11.04
N PHE A 178 -1.09 -10.36 10.29
CA PHE A 178 -0.04 -10.92 9.42
C PHE A 178 1.02 -11.66 10.21
N LYS A 179 1.47 -11.07 11.33
CA LYS A 179 2.43 -11.74 12.21
C LYS A 179 1.84 -13.03 12.78
N THR A 180 0.61 -12.96 13.25
CA THR A 180 -0.09 -14.12 13.81
C THR A 180 -0.20 -15.25 12.77
N ALA A 181 -0.59 -14.93 11.54
CA ALA A 181 -0.72 -15.89 10.46
C ALA A 181 0.63 -16.52 10.09
N TYR A 182 1.69 -15.72 10.02
CA TYR A 182 3.04 -16.19 9.73
C TYR A 182 3.57 -17.10 10.84
N ASP A 183 3.39 -16.72 12.11
CA ASP A 183 3.83 -17.52 13.27
C ASP A 183 3.08 -18.88 13.30
N LEU A 184 1.78 -18.89 13.03
CA LEU A 184 0.98 -20.13 12.94
C LEU A 184 1.47 -21.01 11.80
N TRP A 185 1.69 -20.46 10.61
CA TRP A 185 2.22 -21.20 9.47
C TRP A 185 3.57 -21.85 9.79
N GLN A 186 4.47 -21.13 10.47
CA GLN A 186 5.76 -21.70 10.90
C GLN A 186 5.60 -22.84 11.93
N GLN A 187 4.68 -22.66 12.91
CA GLN A 187 4.42 -23.67 13.94
C GLN A 187 3.83 -24.98 13.35
N GLU A 188 3.05 -24.87 12.30
CA GLU A 188 2.48 -26.00 11.57
C GLU A 188 3.48 -26.67 10.61
N GLY A 189 4.72 -26.21 10.59
CA GLY A 189 5.81 -26.77 9.78
C GLY A 189 5.93 -26.19 8.37
N GLY A 190 5.16 -25.13 8.07
CA GLY A 190 5.24 -24.39 6.83
C GLY A 190 5.05 -25.25 5.59
N ALA A 191 3.82 -25.42 5.11
CA ALA A 191 3.60 -26.22 3.90
C ALA A 191 4.28 -25.59 2.69
N GLU A 192 4.94 -26.40 1.89
CA GLU A 192 5.60 -25.96 0.66
C GLU A 192 4.57 -25.37 -0.31
N GLY A 193 4.83 -24.15 -0.80
CA GLY A 193 3.94 -23.45 -1.74
C GLY A 193 2.89 -22.54 -1.07
N GLU A 194 2.80 -22.49 0.25
CA GLU A 194 1.90 -21.56 0.97
C GLU A 194 2.52 -20.21 1.25
N ASN A 195 3.85 -20.12 1.22
CA ASN A 195 4.59 -18.88 1.37
C ASN A 195 5.63 -18.75 0.25
N PHE A 196 5.61 -17.60 -0.41
CA PHE A 196 6.53 -17.30 -1.51
C PHE A 196 7.40 -16.09 -1.15
N GLY A 197 8.71 -16.25 -1.26
CA GLY A 197 9.69 -15.20 -1.01
C GLY A 197 10.47 -15.44 0.27
N ILE A 198 11.17 -14.41 0.68
CA ILE A 198 12.02 -14.40 1.88
C ILE A 198 11.54 -13.27 2.76
N LYS A 199 11.28 -13.56 4.04
CA LYS A 199 11.07 -12.54 5.04
C LYS A 199 12.41 -11.83 5.28
N GLY A 200 12.49 -10.56 4.85
CA GLY A 200 13.72 -9.77 4.95
C GLY A 200 13.89 -9.06 6.29
N GLU A 201 12.78 -8.77 6.96
CA GLU A 201 12.75 -8.07 8.24
C GLU A 201 11.57 -8.51 9.10
N GLU A 202 11.56 -8.12 10.37
CA GLU A 202 10.42 -8.37 11.25
C GLU A 202 9.24 -7.48 10.85
N GLU A 203 8.03 -8.00 10.98
CA GLU A 203 6.82 -7.22 10.83
C GLU A 203 6.77 -6.14 11.91
N CYS A 204 6.51 -4.91 11.51
CA CYS A 204 6.33 -3.78 12.40
C CYS A 204 4.86 -3.31 12.37
N PRO A 205 3.92 -4.09 12.90
CA PRO A 205 2.51 -3.71 12.92
C PRO A 205 2.27 -2.59 13.92
N SER A 206 1.10 -1.97 13.83
CA SER A 206 0.62 -1.05 14.85
C SER A 206 0.63 -1.70 16.23
N TYR A 207 0.92 -0.91 17.26
CA TYR A 207 0.86 -1.33 18.65
C TYR A 207 -0.58 -1.61 19.13
N ILE A 208 -1.57 -0.92 18.56
CA ILE A 208 -2.97 -1.14 18.89
C ILE A 208 -3.54 -2.27 18.03
N ILE A 209 -3.91 -3.34 18.71
CA ILE A 209 -4.74 -4.39 18.12
C ILE A 209 -6.16 -3.84 18.08
N GLN A 210 -6.54 -3.21 16.97
CA GLN A 210 -7.95 -3.17 16.67
C GLN A 210 -8.34 -4.59 16.29
N VAL A 211 -9.21 -5.17 17.11
CA VAL A 211 -9.92 -6.38 16.72
C VAL A 211 -10.77 -5.98 15.52
N CYS A 212 -10.16 -6.04 14.36
CA CYS A 212 -10.87 -6.02 13.11
C CYS A 212 -11.73 -7.29 13.15
N SER A 213 -12.90 -7.20 13.81
CA SER A 213 -13.93 -8.20 13.64
C SER A 213 -14.41 -8.11 12.19
N MET A 214 -13.47 -8.35 11.26
CA MET A 214 -13.78 -8.78 9.91
C MET A 214 -14.41 -10.16 10.07
N GLN A 215 -15.64 -10.16 10.62
CA GLN A 215 -16.52 -11.30 10.58
C GLN A 215 -16.99 -11.52 9.14
N SER A 216 -16.05 -11.61 8.22
CA SER A 216 -16.29 -12.37 7.01
C SER A 216 -15.62 -13.73 7.20
N ARG A 217 -16.42 -14.72 7.53
CA ARG A 217 -16.06 -16.14 7.46
C ARG A 217 -15.62 -16.56 6.04
N SER A 218 -15.08 -15.66 5.26
CA SER A 218 -14.60 -15.90 3.89
C SER A 218 -13.41 -15.04 3.47
N LEU A 219 -12.68 -14.45 4.39
CA LEU A 219 -11.29 -14.20 4.15
C LEU A 219 -10.59 -15.56 4.32
N THR A 220 -10.74 -16.39 3.31
CA THR A 220 -9.82 -17.48 3.12
C THR A 220 -8.49 -16.82 2.87
N VAL A 221 -7.51 -17.04 3.75
CA VAL A 221 -6.11 -16.61 3.63
C VAL A 221 -5.47 -17.10 2.30
N GLN A 222 -6.19 -17.87 1.53
CA GLN A 222 -5.80 -18.48 0.25
C GLN A 222 -5.49 -17.48 -0.88
N ASN A 223 -5.83 -16.20 -0.76
CA ASN A 223 -5.58 -15.20 -1.81
C ASN A 223 -4.80 -13.96 -1.33
N MET A 224 -4.11 -14.05 -0.20
CA MET A 224 -3.15 -13.02 0.19
C MET A 224 -1.83 -13.23 -0.56
N TYR A 225 -1.81 -12.86 -1.83
CA TYR A 225 -0.54 -12.61 -2.51
C TYR A 225 0.02 -11.31 -1.95
N LEU A 226 0.96 -11.43 -1.04
CA LEU A 226 1.85 -10.33 -0.66
C LEU A 226 3.02 -10.32 -1.63
N PRO A 227 3.08 -9.41 -2.59
CA PRO A 227 4.36 -9.02 -3.11
C PRO A 227 4.94 -7.98 -2.15
N VAL A 228 5.36 -8.38 -0.96
CA VAL A 228 6.36 -7.61 -0.22
C VAL A 228 7.67 -7.84 -0.96
N MET A 229 7.90 -7.09 -2.02
CA MET A 229 9.24 -6.88 -2.52
C MET A 229 9.89 -5.81 -1.65
N THR A 230 10.48 -6.23 -0.53
CA THR A 230 11.53 -5.47 0.11
C THR A 230 12.82 -5.79 -0.64
N ILE A 231 13.32 -4.85 -1.42
CA ILE A 231 14.69 -4.85 -1.96
C ILE A 231 15.47 -3.78 -1.23
#